data_4f24dbc2ba8b5922ffed7e94d19be7cd
#
_entry.id   4f24dbc2ba8b5922ffed7e94d19be7cd
#
_cell.length_a   1.000
_cell.length_b   1.000
_cell.length_c   1.000
_cell.angle_alpha   90.00
_cell.angle_beta   90.00
_cell.angle_gamma   90.00
#
_symmetry.space_group_name_H-M   'P 1'
#
loop_
_entity.id
_entity.type
_entity.pdbx_description
1 polymer ?
#
loop_
_entity_poly.entity_id
_entity_poly.type
_entity_poly.pdbx_seq_one_letter_code
_entity_poly.pdbx_strand_id
1 'polypeptide(L)'
;MENYAKFLVDSRPSKCYKGQTHEPKDWEKLLYMMDSTTITLFDNILKGVGRHPKSGKKKGGMKVHTVMKYHVGVPMVVQLTSAAKHDHYLLKEVHLPKDSTLAMDRGYVDIAQFQRLTEEGVCYVTKMKKNLKYGELESITYVNPQGLVTHIDKKVLFTRGELIHEARRVEIFYANKKPVVLLTNNFEFTVEDIAEIYRLRWAIESLYKQLKQN
;
A
#
# COMPACT_ATOMS: atom_id res chain seq x y z
N MET A 1 20.26 -17.51 -5.31
CA MET A 1 19.34 -16.41 -4.95
C MET A 1 19.88 -15.01 -5.22
N GLU A 2 21.20 -14.80 -5.20
CA GLU A 2 21.84 -13.50 -5.55
C GLU A 2 21.63 -13.03 -7.00
N ASN A 3 21.51 -13.96 -7.95
CA ASN A 3 21.39 -13.60 -9.38
C ASN A 3 20.03 -12.97 -9.78
N TYR A 4 18.97 -13.22 -9.03
CA TYR A 4 17.64 -12.65 -9.34
C TYR A 4 17.53 -11.17 -8.98
N ALA A 5 18.12 -10.77 -7.86
CA ALA A 5 18.17 -9.36 -7.46
C ALA A 5 19.01 -8.53 -8.44
N LYS A 6 20.10 -9.10 -8.96
CA LYS A 6 20.97 -8.43 -9.93
C LYS A 6 20.30 -8.22 -11.29
N PHE A 7 19.47 -9.16 -11.73
CA PHE A 7 18.70 -9.04 -12.98
C PHE A 7 17.67 -7.90 -12.93
N LEU A 8 17.05 -7.66 -11.78
CA LEU A 8 16.07 -6.58 -11.60
C LEU A 8 16.73 -5.20 -11.52
N VAL A 9 17.99 -5.12 -11.08
CA VAL A 9 18.73 -3.86 -10.97
C VAL A 9 19.28 -3.41 -12.34
N ASP A 10 19.63 -4.35 -13.22
CA ASP A 10 20.18 -4.06 -14.55
C ASP A 10 19.10 -3.77 -15.63
N SER A 11 17.84 -4.08 -15.34
CA SER A 11 16.75 -3.73 -16.25
C SER A 11 16.50 -2.23 -16.23
N ARG A 12 16.84 -1.54 -17.33
CA ARG A 12 16.57 -0.11 -17.53
C ARG A 12 15.10 0.20 -17.23
N PRO A 13 14.79 1.35 -16.60
CA PRO A 13 13.41 1.71 -16.31
C PRO A 13 12.59 1.67 -17.60
N SER A 14 11.59 0.83 -17.61
CA SER A 14 10.68 0.68 -18.73
C SER A 14 9.97 1.98 -19.02
N LYS A 15 9.66 2.22 -20.28
CA LYS A 15 9.08 3.42 -20.92
C LYS A 15 7.79 3.99 -20.29
N CYS A 16 7.36 3.52 -19.13
CA CYS A 16 6.15 3.99 -18.45
C CYS A 16 6.19 5.47 -17.99
N TYR A 17 7.37 6.09 -17.94
CA TYR A 17 7.54 7.42 -17.36
C TYR A 17 8.02 8.51 -18.34
N LYS A 18 8.05 8.22 -19.66
CA LYS A 18 8.36 9.26 -20.65
C LYS A 18 7.06 10.00 -21.02
N GLY A 19 6.88 11.20 -20.47
CA GLY A 19 5.86 12.10 -20.98
C GLY A 19 5.24 13.13 -20.03
N GLN A 20 5.63 13.19 -18.77
CA GLN A 20 5.15 14.26 -17.91
C GLN A 20 6.25 15.27 -17.64
N THR A 21 6.10 16.47 -18.23
CA THR A 21 6.88 17.71 -17.96
C THR A 21 6.44 18.37 -16.65
N HIS A 22 5.88 17.60 -15.71
CA HIS A 22 5.41 18.08 -14.42
C HIS A 22 6.56 18.01 -13.42
N GLU A 23 6.85 19.10 -12.74
CA GLU A 23 7.76 19.06 -11.59
C GLU A 23 7.17 18.13 -10.52
N PRO A 24 7.95 17.13 -10.05
CA PRO A 24 7.44 16.19 -9.07
C PRO A 24 7.11 16.91 -7.77
N LYS A 25 5.94 16.64 -7.21
CA LYS A 25 5.57 17.11 -5.87
C LYS A 25 6.56 16.56 -4.83
N ASP A 26 6.73 17.25 -3.72
CA ASP A 26 7.73 16.83 -2.71
C ASP A 26 7.50 15.42 -2.19
N TRP A 27 6.24 15.02 -1.98
CA TRP A 27 5.91 13.67 -1.56
C TRP A 27 6.23 12.60 -2.63
N GLU A 28 6.27 12.95 -3.92
CA GLU A 28 6.62 12.01 -4.99
C GLU A 28 8.09 11.57 -4.94
N LYS A 29 8.98 12.46 -4.52
CA LYS A 29 10.44 12.21 -4.47
C LYS A 29 10.78 11.05 -3.54
N LEU A 30 10.02 10.91 -2.45
CA LEU A 30 10.18 9.89 -1.43
C LEU A 30 8.94 8.99 -1.31
N LEU A 31 8.22 8.80 -2.43
CA LEU A 31 7.08 7.88 -2.49
C LEU A 31 7.56 6.45 -2.70
N TYR A 32 7.13 5.59 -1.79
CA TYR A 32 7.31 4.15 -1.85
C TYR A 32 5.96 3.45 -1.98
N MET A 33 5.94 2.37 -2.72
CA MET A 33 4.76 1.52 -2.87
C MET A 33 5.07 0.13 -2.36
N MET A 34 4.13 -0.46 -1.65
CA MET A 34 4.25 -1.80 -1.10
C MET A 34 3.06 -2.64 -1.50
N ASP A 35 3.35 -3.81 -2.07
CA ASP A 35 2.32 -4.79 -2.43
C ASP A 35 2.90 -6.21 -2.44
N SER A 36 2.05 -7.20 -2.59
CA SER A 36 2.44 -8.60 -2.75
C SER A 36 1.76 -9.25 -3.92
N THR A 37 2.45 -10.20 -4.55
CA THR A 37 1.86 -11.07 -5.55
C THR A 37 2.11 -12.52 -5.20
N THR A 38 1.17 -13.40 -5.55
CA THR A 38 1.32 -14.84 -5.36
C THR A 38 1.77 -15.48 -6.66
N ILE A 39 2.84 -16.27 -6.58
CA ILE A 39 3.27 -17.17 -7.64
C ILE A 39 2.78 -18.56 -7.28
N THR A 40 1.91 -19.11 -8.11
CA THR A 40 1.42 -20.49 -7.96
C THR A 40 2.48 -21.44 -8.51
N LEU A 41 2.90 -22.39 -7.70
CA LEU A 41 3.84 -23.45 -8.10
C LEU A 41 3.06 -24.68 -8.55
N PHE A 42 3.69 -25.50 -9.37
CA PHE A 42 3.12 -26.77 -9.82
C PHE A 42 2.73 -27.64 -8.62
N ASP A 43 1.69 -28.47 -8.80
CA ASP A 43 1.07 -29.26 -7.73
C ASP A 43 2.03 -30.17 -6.93
N ASN A 44 3.21 -30.45 -7.47
CA ASN A 44 4.23 -31.31 -6.86
C ASN A 44 5.34 -30.56 -6.11
N ILE A 45 5.40 -29.22 -6.22
CA ILE A 45 6.45 -28.41 -5.61
C ILE A 45 5.87 -27.68 -4.38
N LEU A 46 6.53 -27.82 -3.23
CA LEU A 46 6.17 -27.15 -1.98
C LEU A 46 4.72 -27.38 -1.49
N LYS A 47 4.25 -28.62 -1.50
CA LYS A 47 2.89 -29.00 -1.07
C LYS A 47 2.48 -28.54 0.35
N GLY A 48 3.41 -28.18 1.20
CA GLY A 48 3.16 -27.70 2.58
C GLY A 48 3.00 -26.18 2.73
N VAL A 49 3.31 -25.39 1.69
CA VAL A 49 3.53 -23.93 1.80
C VAL A 49 2.40 -23.11 1.18
N GLY A 50 1.41 -23.76 0.57
CA GLY A 50 0.30 -23.10 -0.12
C GLY A 50 -0.87 -22.71 0.81
N ARG A 51 -1.72 -21.78 0.33
CA ARG A 51 -3.03 -21.53 0.95
C ARG A 51 -3.87 -22.80 0.96
N HIS A 52 -4.59 -23.04 2.06
CA HIS A 52 -5.68 -24.01 2.06
C HIS A 52 -6.84 -23.45 1.23
N PRO A 53 -7.13 -23.97 0.02
CA PRO A 53 -8.31 -23.54 -0.70
C PRO A 53 -9.55 -24.11 -0.04
N LYS A 54 -10.67 -23.40 -0.13
CA LYS A 54 -11.98 -23.87 0.32
C LYS A 54 -12.40 -25.20 -0.35
N SER A 55 -11.77 -25.57 -1.45
CA SER A 55 -12.02 -26.78 -2.26
C SER A 55 -11.16 -27.99 -1.88
N GLY A 56 -10.41 -27.96 -0.78
CA GLY A 56 -9.68 -29.12 -0.24
C GLY A 56 -8.36 -29.51 -0.93
N LYS A 57 -8.02 -28.98 -2.10
CA LYS A 57 -6.75 -29.24 -2.79
C LYS A 57 -5.71 -28.19 -2.41
N LYS A 58 -4.68 -28.59 -1.68
CA LYS A 58 -3.52 -27.72 -1.36
C LYS A 58 -2.71 -27.46 -2.63
N LYS A 59 -2.69 -26.21 -3.09
CA LYS A 59 -1.74 -25.79 -4.14
C LYS A 59 -0.54 -25.13 -3.46
N GLY A 60 0.66 -25.57 -3.83
CA GLY A 60 1.90 -24.89 -3.45
C GLY A 60 1.93 -23.45 -4.00
N GLY A 61 2.44 -22.52 -3.23
CA GLY A 61 2.56 -21.14 -3.69
C GLY A 61 3.52 -20.34 -2.83
N MET A 62 4.24 -19.45 -3.49
CA MET A 62 5.07 -18.43 -2.85
C MET A 62 4.44 -17.07 -3.00
N LYS A 63 4.56 -16.24 -1.99
CA LYS A 63 4.19 -14.83 -2.06
C LYS A 63 5.46 -13.99 -2.15
N VAL A 64 5.48 -13.12 -3.15
CA VAL A 64 6.54 -12.14 -3.37
C VAL A 64 6.02 -10.81 -2.86
N HIS A 65 6.64 -10.31 -1.80
CA HIS A 65 6.39 -8.98 -1.28
C HIS A 65 7.44 -8.03 -1.86
N THR A 66 7.01 -6.85 -2.25
CA THR A 66 7.90 -5.87 -2.87
C THR A 66 7.65 -4.50 -2.30
N VAL A 67 8.74 -3.79 -1.98
CA VAL A 67 8.72 -2.34 -1.77
C VAL A 67 9.47 -1.70 -2.93
N MET A 68 8.81 -0.77 -3.61
CA MET A 68 9.34 -0.08 -4.79
C MET A 68 9.32 1.43 -4.58
N LYS A 69 10.42 2.11 -4.89
CA LYS A 69 10.45 3.57 -4.94
C LYS A 69 9.81 4.04 -6.25
N TYR A 70 8.79 4.90 -6.16
CA TYR A 70 7.97 5.30 -7.30
C TYR A 70 8.77 5.88 -8.46
N HIS A 71 9.58 6.92 -8.22
CA HIS A 71 10.35 7.59 -9.27
C HIS A 71 11.38 6.71 -9.96
N VAL A 72 11.94 5.76 -9.23
CA VAL A 72 13.00 4.90 -9.77
C VAL A 72 12.39 3.72 -10.53
N GLY A 73 11.19 3.30 -10.16
CA GLY A 73 10.50 2.15 -10.76
C GLY A 73 11.19 0.81 -10.49
N VAL A 74 12.14 0.77 -9.56
CA VAL A 74 12.93 -0.43 -9.22
C VAL A 74 12.55 -0.92 -7.83
N PRO A 75 12.37 -2.25 -7.65
CA PRO A 75 12.20 -2.84 -6.33
C PRO A 75 13.42 -2.59 -5.45
N MET A 76 13.18 -2.07 -4.24
CA MET A 76 14.22 -1.89 -3.23
C MET A 76 14.26 -3.04 -2.24
N VAL A 77 13.10 -3.63 -1.95
CA VAL A 77 12.96 -4.79 -1.09
C VAL A 77 12.12 -5.83 -1.82
N VAL A 78 12.63 -7.04 -1.90
CA VAL A 78 11.89 -8.21 -2.40
C VAL A 78 12.02 -9.31 -1.38
N GLN A 79 10.89 -9.73 -0.79
CA GLN A 79 10.87 -10.80 0.20
C GLN A 79 9.94 -11.93 -0.25
N LEU A 80 10.45 -13.15 -0.17
CA LEU A 80 9.69 -14.36 -0.48
C LEU A 80 9.14 -14.97 0.81
N THR A 81 7.85 -15.23 0.83
CA THR A 81 7.19 -15.93 1.95
C THR A 81 6.28 -17.04 1.43
N SER A 82 5.83 -17.90 2.34
CA SER A 82 4.78 -18.85 1.98
C SER A 82 3.49 -18.11 1.60
N ALA A 83 2.75 -18.61 0.64
CA ALA A 83 1.46 -18.01 0.24
C ALA A 83 0.43 -17.97 1.38
N ALA A 84 0.63 -18.75 2.45
CA ALA A 84 -0.20 -18.76 3.64
C ALA A 84 0.11 -17.61 4.62
N LYS A 85 1.32 -17.02 4.56
CA LYS A 85 1.72 -15.93 5.47
C LYS A 85 0.93 -14.66 5.16
N HIS A 86 0.45 -13.98 6.20
CA HIS A 86 -0.30 -12.72 6.06
C HIS A 86 0.62 -11.56 5.67
N ASP A 87 0.12 -10.65 4.84
CA ASP A 87 0.89 -9.52 4.28
C ASP A 87 1.43 -8.57 5.35
N HIS A 88 0.69 -8.33 6.43
CA HIS A 88 1.08 -7.37 7.48
C HIS A 88 2.40 -7.71 8.18
N TYR A 89 2.88 -8.98 8.12
CA TYR A 89 4.17 -9.34 8.73
C TYR A 89 5.35 -8.63 8.07
N LEU A 90 5.28 -8.36 6.76
CA LEU A 90 6.36 -7.64 6.09
C LEU A 90 6.49 -6.20 6.58
N LEU A 91 5.38 -5.54 6.91
CA LEU A 91 5.41 -4.15 7.34
C LEU A 91 6.31 -3.92 8.57
N LYS A 92 6.50 -4.94 9.40
CA LYS A 92 7.41 -4.89 10.56
C LYS A 92 8.89 -4.77 10.18
N GLU A 93 9.25 -5.28 9.00
CA GLU A 93 10.63 -5.36 8.54
C GLU A 93 10.98 -4.20 7.59
N VAL A 94 9.99 -3.39 7.19
CA VAL A 94 10.19 -2.25 6.30
C VAL A 94 10.55 -1.02 7.10
N HIS A 95 11.77 -0.51 6.89
CA HIS A 95 12.26 0.75 7.39
C HIS A 95 12.56 1.67 6.21
N LEU A 96 12.00 2.86 6.23
CA LEU A 96 12.14 3.86 5.18
C LEU A 96 12.80 5.12 5.72
N PRO A 97 13.45 5.93 4.88
CA PRO A 97 13.96 7.22 5.30
C PRO A 97 12.84 8.08 5.90
N LYS A 98 13.19 8.91 6.88
CA LYS A 98 12.30 9.95 7.40
C LYS A 98 11.73 10.79 6.24
N ASP A 99 10.53 11.31 6.41
CA ASP A 99 9.78 12.11 5.43
C ASP A 99 9.35 11.32 4.17
N SER A 100 9.52 9.99 4.18
CA SER A 100 8.98 9.13 3.14
C SER A 100 7.47 8.99 3.24
N THR A 101 6.84 8.72 2.10
CA THR A 101 5.42 8.33 2.02
C THR A 101 5.31 6.89 1.52
N LEU A 102 4.61 6.03 2.26
CA LEU A 102 4.39 4.62 1.92
C LEU A 102 2.93 4.38 1.51
N ALA A 103 2.69 4.10 0.23
CA ALA A 103 1.40 3.65 -0.27
C ALA A 103 1.31 2.12 -0.22
N MET A 104 0.26 1.58 0.41
CA MET A 104 0.10 0.13 0.57
C MET A 104 -1.35 -0.32 0.45
N ASP A 105 -1.57 -1.59 0.12
CA ASP A 105 -2.92 -2.16 0.13
C ASP A 105 -3.43 -2.39 1.57
N ARG A 106 -4.75 -2.46 1.70
CA ARG A 106 -5.43 -2.73 2.99
C ARG A 106 -5.02 -4.06 3.65
N GLY A 107 -4.40 -4.98 2.92
CA GLY A 107 -3.84 -6.22 3.46
C GLY A 107 -2.79 -5.97 4.54
N TYR A 108 -2.07 -4.85 4.44
CA TYR A 108 -1.01 -4.44 5.35
C TYR A 108 -1.48 -3.65 6.57
N VAL A 109 -2.77 -3.35 6.71
CA VAL A 109 -3.30 -2.56 7.83
C VAL A 109 -3.00 -3.25 9.16
N ASP A 110 -2.13 -2.61 9.95
CA ASP A 110 -1.72 -2.98 11.30
C ASP A 110 -1.44 -1.69 12.10
N ILE A 111 -2.27 -1.40 13.10
CA ILE A 111 -2.24 -0.11 13.82
C ILE A 111 -0.94 0.07 14.61
N ALA A 112 -0.38 -1.02 15.17
CA ALA A 112 0.90 -0.93 15.87
C ALA A 112 2.04 -0.53 14.91
N GLN A 113 2.01 -1.04 13.69
CA GLN A 113 3.00 -0.66 12.67
C GLN A 113 2.76 0.75 12.16
N PHE A 114 1.52 1.23 12.11
CA PHE A 114 1.20 2.60 11.74
C PHE A 114 1.70 3.60 12.78
N GLN A 115 1.60 3.27 14.08
CA GLN A 115 2.22 4.07 15.13
C GLN A 115 3.74 4.11 14.95
N ARG A 116 4.40 2.97 14.76
CA ARG A 116 5.85 2.89 14.51
C ARG A 116 6.26 3.76 13.31
N LEU A 117 5.58 3.65 12.16
CA LEU A 117 5.86 4.48 10.99
C LEU A 117 5.74 5.98 11.32
N THR A 118 4.74 6.35 12.11
CA THR A 118 4.55 7.76 12.53
C THR A 118 5.69 8.22 13.43
N GLU A 119 6.14 7.39 14.36
CA GLU A 119 7.28 7.66 15.24
C GLU A 119 8.61 7.77 14.45
N GLU A 120 8.76 6.98 13.39
CA GLU A 120 9.89 7.04 12.45
C GLU A 120 9.81 8.23 11.47
N GLY A 121 8.74 9.03 11.51
CA GLY A 121 8.52 10.16 10.60
C GLY A 121 8.17 9.73 9.17
N VAL A 122 7.58 8.55 9.02
CA VAL A 122 7.13 8.01 7.73
C VAL A 122 5.62 8.20 7.61
N CYS A 123 5.18 8.87 6.54
CA CYS A 123 3.77 8.95 6.19
C CYS A 123 3.29 7.64 5.56
N TYR A 124 2.06 7.26 5.82
CA TYR A 124 1.43 6.14 5.11
C TYR A 124 0.11 6.55 4.48
N VAL A 125 -0.25 5.90 3.36
CA VAL A 125 -1.57 6.00 2.74
C VAL A 125 -2.05 4.60 2.38
N THR A 126 -3.21 4.23 2.89
CA THR A 126 -3.80 2.92 2.64
C THR A 126 -5.33 2.98 2.57
N LYS A 127 -5.94 1.96 1.99
CA LYS A 127 -7.39 1.79 2.05
C LYS A 127 -7.80 1.20 3.39
N MET A 128 -8.78 1.80 4.05
CA MET A 128 -9.27 1.34 5.34
C MET A 128 -10.00 -0.01 5.23
N LYS A 129 -9.79 -0.90 6.21
CA LYS A 129 -10.60 -2.12 6.36
C LYS A 129 -11.98 -1.78 6.92
N LYS A 130 -13.05 -2.38 6.39
CA LYS A 130 -14.44 -2.10 6.81
C LYS A 130 -14.73 -2.39 8.28
N ASN A 131 -14.03 -3.37 8.86
CA ASN A 131 -14.23 -3.84 10.24
C ASN A 131 -13.27 -3.18 11.24
N LEU A 132 -12.52 -2.16 10.83
CA LEU A 132 -11.59 -1.46 11.71
C LEU A 132 -12.38 -0.50 12.60
N LYS A 133 -12.36 -0.74 13.91
CA LYS A 133 -13.02 0.11 14.91
C LYS A 133 -12.13 1.29 15.26
N TYR A 134 -12.73 2.47 15.42
CA TYR A 134 -12.05 3.71 15.79
C TYR A 134 -12.98 4.61 16.59
N GLY A 135 -12.43 5.51 17.39
CA GLY A 135 -13.11 6.68 17.94
C GLY A 135 -13.02 7.84 16.97
N GLU A 136 -14.10 8.60 16.79
CA GLU A 136 -14.11 9.84 16.00
C GLU A 136 -13.77 11.00 16.93
N LEU A 137 -12.77 11.81 16.56
CA LEU A 137 -12.40 13.02 17.27
C LEU A 137 -12.99 14.27 16.61
N GLU A 138 -12.88 14.36 15.29
CA GLU A 138 -13.34 15.47 14.48
C GLU A 138 -13.91 14.95 13.16
N SER A 139 -14.88 15.67 12.58
CA SER A 139 -15.47 15.34 11.28
C SER A 139 -15.88 16.61 10.53
N ILE A 140 -15.39 16.74 9.30
CA ILE A 140 -15.71 17.83 8.40
C ILE A 140 -16.26 17.26 7.10
N THR A 141 -17.41 17.73 6.66
CA THR A 141 -18.03 17.34 5.39
C THR A 141 -17.85 18.46 4.37
N TYR A 142 -17.29 18.12 3.23
CA TYR A 142 -17.07 19.05 2.13
C TYR A 142 -18.08 18.83 1.02
N VAL A 143 -18.62 19.94 0.51
CA VAL A 143 -19.62 19.94 -0.57
C VAL A 143 -19.12 20.80 -1.73
N ASN A 144 -19.51 20.44 -2.93
CA ASN A 144 -19.26 21.26 -4.12
C ASN A 144 -20.30 22.40 -4.23
N PRO A 145 -20.15 23.34 -5.19
CA PRO A 145 -21.12 24.42 -5.38
C PRO A 145 -22.55 23.97 -5.70
N GLN A 146 -22.75 22.72 -6.11
CA GLN A 146 -24.05 22.11 -6.37
C GLN A 146 -24.66 21.45 -5.12
N GLY A 147 -23.99 21.55 -3.94
CA GLY A 147 -24.44 20.94 -2.70
C GLY A 147 -24.19 19.43 -2.57
N LEU A 148 -23.45 18.83 -3.50
CA LEU A 148 -23.09 17.40 -3.44
C LEU A 148 -21.86 17.18 -2.56
N VAL A 149 -21.92 16.19 -1.67
CA VAL A 149 -20.79 15.81 -0.84
C VAL A 149 -19.66 15.27 -1.72
N THR A 150 -18.50 15.89 -1.64
CA THR A 150 -17.27 15.47 -2.36
C THR A 150 -16.42 14.53 -1.53
N HIS A 151 -16.24 14.87 -0.25
CA HIS A 151 -15.52 14.03 0.70
C HIS A 151 -15.90 14.37 2.14
N ILE A 152 -15.62 13.40 3.03
CA ILE A 152 -15.71 13.57 4.47
C ILE A 152 -14.32 13.33 5.04
N ASP A 153 -13.83 14.28 5.78
CA ASP A 153 -12.52 14.25 6.42
C ASP A 153 -12.70 14.10 7.94
N LYS A 154 -12.06 13.08 8.51
CA LYS A 154 -12.19 12.76 9.92
C LYS A 154 -10.84 12.58 10.58
N LYS A 155 -10.68 13.18 11.74
CA LYS A 155 -9.64 12.82 12.67
C LYS A 155 -10.14 11.66 13.54
N VAL A 156 -9.41 10.56 13.54
CA VAL A 156 -9.82 9.31 14.20
C VAL A 156 -8.74 8.79 15.14
N LEU A 157 -9.17 8.10 16.18
CA LEU A 157 -8.31 7.52 17.20
C LEU A 157 -8.50 6.00 17.22
N PHE A 158 -7.41 5.28 17.09
CA PHE A 158 -7.36 3.84 17.31
C PHE A 158 -6.79 3.55 18.69
N THR A 159 -7.56 2.82 19.51
CA THR A 159 -7.14 2.40 20.84
C THR A 159 -7.14 0.90 20.92
N ARG A 160 -6.02 0.29 21.32
CA ARG A 160 -5.89 -1.15 21.51
C ARG A 160 -4.95 -1.44 22.70
N GLY A 161 -5.52 -1.60 23.89
CA GLY A 161 -4.74 -1.63 25.12
C GLY A 161 -4.04 -0.30 25.35
N GLU A 162 -2.75 -0.32 25.55
CA GLU A 162 -1.91 0.89 25.73
C GLU A 162 -1.58 1.60 24.40
N LEU A 163 -1.84 0.94 23.27
CA LEU A 163 -1.59 1.53 21.96
C LEU A 163 -2.66 2.58 21.66
N ILE A 164 -2.20 3.80 21.37
CA ILE A 164 -3.02 4.94 20.96
C ILE A 164 -2.41 5.51 19.69
N HIS A 165 -3.18 5.51 18.60
CA HIS A 165 -2.73 6.02 17.30
C HIS A 165 -3.78 6.94 16.68
N GLU A 166 -3.39 8.19 16.45
CA GLU A 166 -4.21 9.14 15.70
C GLU A 166 -3.98 8.99 14.20
N ALA A 167 -5.05 9.06 13.44
CA ALA A 167 -5.00 9.03 11.99
C ALA A 167 -6.08 9.92 11.37
N ARG A 168 -5.88 10.25 10.11
CA ARG A 168 -6.83 10.94 9.26
C ARG A 168 -7.54 9.92 8.37
N ARG A 169 -8.86 9.91 8.42
CA ARG A 169 -9.74 9.07 7.62
C ARG A 169 -10.47 9.93 6.60
N VAL A 170 -10.19 9.72 5.33
CA VAL A 170 -10.82 10.46 4.24
C VAL A 170 -11.74 9.54 3.46
N GLU A 171 -13.01 9.91 3.35
CA GLU A 171 -14.01 9.21 2.56
C GLU A 171 -14.35 10.04 1.32
N ILE A 172 -13.99 9.53 0.15
CA ILE A 172 -14.11 10.26 -1.12
C ILE A 172 -15.26 9.68 -1.92
N PHE A 173 -16.16 10.55 -2.38
CA PHE A 173 -17.33 10.18 -3.15
C PHE A 173 -17.09 10.45 -4.64
N TYR A 174 -17.35 9.45 -5.45
CA TYR A 174 -17.27 9.55 -6.91
C TYR A 174 -18.65 9.30 -7.51
N ALA A 175 -18.98 10.01 -8.58
CA ALA A 175 -20.22 9.79 -9.30
C ALA A 175 -20.36 8.32 -9.72
N ASN A 176 -21.53 7.72 -9.40
CA ASN A 176 -21.87 6.34 -9.79
C ASN A 176 -20.92 5.23 -9.28
N LYS A 177 -20.12 5.50 -8.23
CA LYS A 177 -19.21 4.53 -7.62
C LYS A 177 -19.38 4.49 -6.10
N LYS A 178 -18.98 3.36 -5.50
CA LYS A 178 -18.90 3.26 -4.05
C LYS A 178 -17.80 4.19 -3.52
N PRO A 179 -18.01 4.85 -2.37
CA PRO A 179 -17.00 5.69 -1.78
C PRO A 179 -15.71 4.92 -1.50
N VAL A 180 -14.59 5.63 -1.60
CA VAL A 180 -13.27 5.10 -1.25
C VAL A 180 -12.88 5.70 0.10
N VAL A 181 -12.58 4.83 1.06
CA VAL A 181 -12.15 5.25 2.40
C VAL A 181 -10.66 5.01 2.51
N LEU A 182 -9.90 6.09 2.65
CA LEU A 182 -8.45 6.09 2.81
C LEU A 182 -8.08 6.45 4.25
N LEU A 183 -6.95 5.96 4.70
CA LEU A 183 -6.38 6.19 6.01
C LEU A 183 -4.92 6.63 5.86
N THR A 184 -4.54 7.69 6.59
CA THR A 184 -3.18 8.24 6.60
C THR A 184 -2.86 8.84 7.96
N ASN A 185 -1.59 8.99 8.29
CA ASN A 185 -1.12 9.79 9.43
C ASN A 185 -0.71 11.22 9.02
N ASN A 186 -0.89 11.59 7.76
CA ASN A 186 -0.58 12.94 7.29
C ASN A 186 -1.85 13.81 7.27
N PHE A 187 -1.81 14.91 8.02
CA PHE A 187 -2.92 15.86 8.14
C PHE A 187 -2.79 17.07 7.21
N GLU A 188 -1.66 17.20 6.51
CA GLU A 188 -1.36 18.35 5.65
C GLU A 188 -1.65 18.08 4.17
N PHE A 189 -1.59 16.82 3.73
CA PHE A 189 -1.86 16.46 2.35
C PHE A 189 -3.28 16.88 1.95
N THR A 190 -3.44 17.38 0.72
CA THR A 190 -4.77 17.57 0.16
C THR A 190 -5.46 16.22 -0.05
N VAL A 191 -6.78 16.21 -0.16
CA VAL A 191 -7.55 14.98 -0.43
C VAL A 191 -7.17 14.39 -1.79
N GLU A 192 -6.88 15.28 -2.75
CA GLU A 192 -6.40 14.94 -4.09
C GLU A 192 -5.05 14.23 -4.02
N ASP A 193 -4.10 14.74 -3.21
CA ASP A 193 -2.79 14.10 -3.01
C ASP A 193 -2.94 12.70 -2.40
N ILE A 194 -3.75 12.56 -1.36
CA ILE A 194 -4.03 11.27 -0.71
C ILE A 194 -4.63 10.27 -1.72
N ALA A 195 -5.58 10.72 -2.51
CA ALA A 195 -6.22 9.89 -3.54
C ALA A 195 -5.21 9.49 -4.64
N GLU A 196 -4.36 10.42 -5.07
CA GLU A 196 -3.34 10.17 -6.08
C GLU A 196 -2.25 9.23 -5.59
N ILE A 197 -1.71 9.45 -4.39
CA ILE A 197 -0.73 8.56 -3.75
C ILE A 197 -1.28 7.13 -3.71
N TYR A 198 -2.53 6.95 -3.29
CA TYR A 198 -3.14 5.62 -3.27
C TYR A 198 -3.33 5.04 -4.67
N ARG A 199 -3.68 5.87 -5.66
CA ARG A 199 -3.82 5.46 -7.06
C ARG A 199 -2.48 5.00 -7.65
N LEU A 200 -1.40 5.72 -7.38
CA LEU A 200 -0.06 5.41 -7.88
C LEU A 200 0.46 4.05 -7.40
N ARG A 201 -0.05 3.52 -6.28
CA ARG A 201 0.24 2.15 -5.83
C ARG A 201 0.03 1.09 -6.91
N TRP A 202 -0.87 1.33 -7.87
CA TRP A 202 -1.12 0.41 -8.99
C TRP A 202 0.09 0.21 -9.92
N ALA A 203 1.08 1.07 -9.87
CA ALA A 203 2.31 0.90 -10.65
C ALA A 203 3.05 -0.39 -10.29
N ILE A 204 3.01 -0.82 -9.03
CA ILE A 204 3.62 -2.10 -8.60
C ILE A 204 2.86 -3.32 -9.16
N GLU A 205 1.55 -3.21 -9.35
CA GLU A 205 0.76 -4.27 -9.98
C GLU A 205 1.12 -4.43 -11.48
N SER A 206 1.46 -3.32 -12.14
CA SER A 206 1.94 -3.31 -13.53
C SER A 206 3.31 -4.00 -13.63
N LEU A 207 4.21 -3.76 -12.68
CA LEU A 207 5.47 -4.49 -12.57
C LEU A 207 5.23 -6.00 -12.43
N TYR A 208 4.33 -6.42 -11.56
CA TYR A 208 4.01 -7.84 -11.38
C TYR A 208 3.42 -8.48 -12.62
N LYS A 209 2.60 -7.76 -13.38
CA LYS A 209 2.07 -8.26 -14.66
C LYS A 209 3.19 -8.52 -15.66
N GLN A 210 4.14 -7.60 -15.80
CA GLN A 210 5.30 -7.76 -16.68
C GLN A 210 6.16 -8.97 -16.28
N LEU A 211 6.43 -9.13 -14.98
CA LEU A 211 7.23 -10.24 -14.46
C LEU A 211 6.56 -11.62 -14.62
N LYS A 212 5.24 -11.67 -14.72
CA LYS A 212 4.50 -12.94 -14.90
C LYS A 212 4.27 -13.31 -16.37
N GLN A 213 4.49 -12.39 -17.30
CA GLN A 213 4.29 -12.61 -18.73
C GLN A 213 5.55 -13.12 -19.43
N ASN A 214 6.71 -13.04 -18.78
CA ASN A 214 8.00 -13.56 -19.20
C ASN A 214 8.33 -14.84 -18.40
#